data_cc4210c0012d561bad6d7474522cf7e1
#
_entry.id   cc4210c0012d561bad6d7474522cf7e1
#
_cell.length_a   1.000
_cell.length_b   1.000
_cell.length_c   1.000
_cell.angle_alpha   90.00
_cell.angle_beta   90.00
_cell.angle_gamma   90.00
#
_symmetry.space_group_name_H-M   'P 1'
#
loop_
_entity.id
_entity.type
_entity.pdbx_description
1 polymer ?
#
loop_
_entity_poly.entity_id
_entity_poly.type
_entity_poly.pdbx_seq_one_letter_code
_entity_poly.pdbx_strand_id
1 'polypeptide(L)'
;FLETLLAARDRLFISYKGLAPVSDIKREPSIVVSELLDYLEKAEPASPKKSRIVTHKRQSYDPEYFKEEFLYTYSTQRAMNCRTFLARTFSKEREDSAIKFGPTPIEAKKADIPVESFIRFFKDPQKYFVTNVLGARFTTIEDTPPEIDSLIQNPLDRYKLQHRFAEAIQNNQSIESIDRALVASLKLLPPGYLERLSYEKLREQALSIERMRKQFKSPIQQETLSIRLSLNTHRLVGQQISGVSQGQQFFLHPGRWKAKSSIEFWVRHLLSNANKPQKSLIQSLQDSESTIELPPIVDAI
;
A
#
# COMPACT_ATOMS: atom_id res chain seq x y z
N PHE A 1 6.63 23.75 33.31
CA PHE A 1 6.50 22.33 33.70
C PHE A 1 6.42 22.14 35.19
N LEU A 2 7.35 22.68 36.00
CA LEU A 2 7.31 22.62 37.46
C LEU A 2 6.02 23.26 38.03
N GLU A 3 5.61 24.38 37.51
CA GLU A 3 4.36 25.04 37.89
C GLU A 3 3.14 24.14 37.63
N THR A 4 3.14 23.45 36.50
CA THR A 4 2.06 22.51 36.15
C THR A 4 2.04 21.30 37.10
N LEU A 5 3.21 20.78 37.48
CA LEU A 5 3.31 19.69 38.46
C LEU A 5 2.82 20.12 39.84
N LEU A 6 3.25 21.31 40.28
CA LEU A 6 2.90 21.86 41.59
C LEU A 6 1.46 22.40 41.67
N ALA A 7 0.80 22.61 40.54
CA ALA A 7 -0.60 23.00 40.50
C ALA A 7 -1.54 21.87 40.91
N ALA A 8 -1.10 20.62 40.81
CA ALA A 8 -1.91 19.49 41.29
C ALA A 8 -1.94 19.44 42.83
N ARG A 9 -3.13 19.44 43.41
CA ARG A 9 -3.30 19.41 44.87
C ARG A 9 -3.29 18.00 45.44
N ASP A 10 -4.05 17.09 44.83
CA ASP A 10 -4.27 15.75 45.37
C ASP A 10 -3.66 14.66 44.49
N ARG A 11 -3.83 14.75 43.18
CA ARG A 11 -3.36 13.74 42.23
C ARG A 11 -2.93 14.36 40.92
N LEU A 12 -1.87 13.80 40.31
CA LEU A 12 -1.37 14.18 39.01
C LEU A 12 -1.44 12.97 38.10
N PHE A 13 -2.07 13.14 36.93
CA PHE A 13 -2.09 12.12 35.85
C PHE A 13 -1.34 12.65 34.63
N ILE A 14 -0.37 11.90 34.17
CA ILE A 14 0.38 12.20 32.96
C ILE A 14 0.11 11.06 32.00
N SER A 15 -0.29 11.37 30.77
CA SER A 15 -0.48 10.38 29.72
C SER A 15 0.34 10.71 28.48
N TYR A 16 0.84 9.68 27.81
CA TYR A 16 1.54 9.81 26.55
C TYR A 16 1.28 8.59 25.64
N LYS A 17 1.54 8.73 24.36
CA LYS A 17 1.39 7.63 23.39
C LYS A 17 2.64 6.74 23.42
N GLY A 18 2.57 5.65 24.18
CA GLY A 18 3.67 4.69 24.30
C GLY A 18 3.85 3.75 23.11
N LEU A 19 2.92 3.75 22.12
CA LEU A 19 2.99 2.94 20.91
C LEU A 19 2.73 3.80 19.68
N ALA A 20 3.41 3.50 18.57
CA ALA A 20 3.12 4.13 17.29
C ALA A 20 1.74 3.68 16.74
N PRO A 21 0.98 4.54 16.03
CA PRO A 21 -0.39 4.23 15.60
C PRO A 21 -0.53 3.00 14.70
N VAL A 22 0.47 2.72 13.88
CA VAL A 22 0.43 1.69 12.82
C VAL A 22 1.42 0.55 13.05
N SER A 23 2.34 0.69 14.01
CA SER A 23 3.37 -0.30 14.30
C SER A 23 3.47 -0.54 15.80
N ASP A 24 3.98 -1.71 16.20
CA ASP A 24 4.22 -2.03 17.61
C ASP A 24 5.52 -1.41 18.16
N ILE A 25 6.03 -0.38 17.49
CA ILE A 25 7.22 0.35 17.92
C ILE A 25 6.87 1.12 19.21
N LYS A 26 7.56 0.78 20.29
CA LYS A 26 7.47 1.50 21.55
C LYS A 26 8.05 2.91 21.38
N ARG A 27 7.37 3.87 21.99
CA ARG A 27 7.83 5.25 22.09
C ARG A 27 8.11 5.57 23.54
N GLU A 28 9.26 6.13 23.77
CA GLU A 28 9.63 6.64 25.09
C GLU A 28 8.84 7.91 25.42
N PRO A 29 8.60 8.20 26.72
CA PRO A 29 8.02 9.46 27.15
C PRO A 29 8.96 10.64 26.80
N SER A 30 8.46 11.86 26.96
CA SER A 30 9.33 13.04 26.84
C SER A 30 10.43 13.01 27.89
N ILE A 31 11.56 13.63 27.60
CA ILE A 31 12.72 13.71 28.51
C ILE A 31 12.29 14.18 29.91
N VAL A 32 11.43 15.18 29.98
CA VAL A 32 10.94 15.75 31.23
C VAL A 32 10.13 14.73 32.07
N VAL A 33 9.33 13.89 31.39
CA VAL A 33 8.58 12.81 32.07
C VAL A 33 9.53 11.69 32.51
N SER A 34 10.53 11.37 31.72
CA SER A 34 11.56 10.39 32.09
C SER A 34 12.35 10.83 33.32
N GLU A 35 12.78 12.09 33.37
CA GLU A 35 13.47 12.65 34.53
C GLU A 35 12.63 12.64 35.79
N LEU A 36 11.33 12.96 35.64
CA LEU A 36 10.39 12.86 36.77
C LEU A 36 10.25 11.44 37.29
N LEU A 37 10.16 10.46 36.40
CA LEU A 37 10.09 9.03 36.77
C LEU A 37 11.36 8.58 37.49
N ASP A 38 12.54 8.99 37.00
CA ASP A 38 13.83 8.68 37.61
C ASP A 38 13.98 9.34 38.99
N TYR A 39 13.49 10.57 39.14
CA TYR A 39 13.45 11.24 40.44
C TYR A 39 12.56 10.50 41.44
N LEU A 40 11.35 10.12 41.03
CA LEU A 40 10.41 9.39 41.88
C LEU A 40 10.93 7.99 42.26
N GLU A 41 11.69 7.35 41.39
CA GLU A 41 12.31 6.06 41.69
C GLU A 41 13.41 6.19 42.76
N LYS A 42 14.20 7.26 42.68
CA LYS A 42 15.24 7.56 43.68
C LYS A 42 14.66 7.96 45.01
N ALA A 43 13.52 8.68 44.99
CA ALA A 43 12.84 9.16 46.22
C ALA A 43 12.14 8.02 46.99
N GLU A 44 11.61 7.01 46.28
CA GLU A 44 10.90 5.88 46.88
C GLU A 44 11.34 4.55 46.29
N PRO A 45 12.53 4.04 46.66
CA PRO A 45 13.04 2.81 46.08
C PRO A 45 12.24 1.54 46.44
N ALA A 46 11.45 1.60 47.51
CA ALA A 46 10.61 0.49 48.00
C ALA A 46 9.29 0.31 47.22
N SER A 47 8.89 1.30 46.40
CA SER A 47 7.67 1.21 45.62
C SER A 47 7.95 0.67 44.23
N PRO A 48 7.38 -0.48 43.85
CA PRO A 48 7.69 -1.09 42.55
C PRO A 48 7.24 -0.18 41.40
N LYS A 49 8.12 0.04 40.42
CA LYS A 49 7.85 0.83 39.18
C LYS A 49 6.49 0.49 38.53
N LYS A 50 6.07 -0.77 38.63
CA LYS A 50 4.81 -1.26 38.06
C LYS A 50 3.54 -0.60 38.63
N SER A 51 3.58 -0.06 39.83
CA SER A 51 2.37 0.58 40.42
C SER A 51 2.11 2.00 39.93
N ARG A 52 3.11 2.66 39.31
CA ARG A 52 3.00 4.06 38.86
C ARG A 52 2.71 4.22 37.39
N ILE A 53 3.12 3.25 36.56
CA ILE A 53 2.94 3.31 35.11
C ILE A 53 1.90 2.28 34.70
N VAL A 54 0.75 2.77 34.25
CA VAL A 54 -0.33 1.92 33.73
C VAL A 54 -0.24 1.92 32.21
N THR A 55 0.09 0.78 31.63
CA THR A 55 0.10 0.62 30.17
C THR A 55 -1.26 0.16 29.68
N HIS A 56 -1.96 1.03 28.99
CA HIS A 56 -3.23 0.70 28.38
C HIS A 56 -3.05 -0.15 27.12
N LYS A 57 -3.94 -1.09 26.90
CA LYS A 57 -3.97 -1.89 25.68
C LYS A 57 -4.42 -1.04 24.51
N ARG A 58 -3.94 -1.41 23.31
CA ARG A 58 -4.23 -0.70 22.07
C ARG A 58 -5.72 -0.69 21.73
N GLN A 59 -6.37 -1.81 21.99
CA GLN A 59 -7.77 -1.99 21.66
C GLN A 59 -8.63 -1.86 22.95
N SER A 60 -9.64 -1.00 22.90
CA SER A 60 -10.55 -0.77 24.02
C SER A 60 -11.43 -1.98 24.37
N TYR A 61 -11.42 -3.00 23.52
CA TYR A 61 -12.13 -4.27 23.72
C TYR A 61 -11.20 -5.43 24.12
N ASP A 62 -9.95 -5.13 24.48
CA ASP A 62 -9.00 -6.14 24.96
C ASP A 62 -9.54 -6.80 26.24
N PRO A 63 -9.49 -8.14 26.36
CA PRO A 63 -10.00 -8.88 27.50
C PRO A 63 -9.44 -8.43 28.86
N GLU A 64 -8.25 -7.85 28.88
CA GLU A 64 -7.65 -7.37 30.14
C GLU A 64 -8.42 -6.20 30.78
N TYR A 65 -9.18 -5.44 30.02
CA TYR A 65 -10.07 -4.40 30.56
C TYR A 65 -11.29 -4.93 31.33
N PHE A 66 -11.53 -6.24 31.27
CA PHE A 66 -12.71 -6.88 31.81
C PHE A 66 -12.40 -7.88 32.93
N LYS A 67 -11.10 -8.01 33.30
CA LYS A 67 -10.64 -8.88 34.39
C LYS A 67 -10.72 -8.25 35.78
N GLU A 68 -11.09 -6.97 35.87
CA GLU A 68 -11.28 -6.18 37.11
C GLU A 68 -10.05 -6.03 38.02
N GLU A 69 -8.86 -6.39 37.54
CA GLU A 69 -7.66 -6.32 38.40
C GLU A 69 -6.99 -4.96 38.38
N PHE A 70 -6.60 -4.46 37.24
CA PHE A 70 -5.80 -3.22 37.10
C PHE A 70 -6.32 -2.28 36.02
N LEU A 71 -6.81 -2.85 34.92
CA LEU A 71 -7.42 -2.15 33.82
C LEU A 71 -8.91 -2.41 33.84
N TYR A 72 -9.73 -1.37 33.74
CA TYR A 72 -11.18 -1.50 33.71
C TYR A 72 -11.80 -0.54 32.70
N THR A 73 -12.98 -0.90 32.23
CA THR A 73 -13.76 -0.05 31.33
C THR A 73 -14.99 0.50 32.03
N TYR A 74 -15.25 1.78 31.82
CA TYR A 74 -16.49 2.43 32.28
C TYR A 74 -17.67 2.18 31.34
N SER A 75 -17.44 1.61 30.14
CA SER A 75 -18.49 1.36 29.17
C SER A 75 -19.18 0.02 29.41
N THR A 76 -20.39 0.05 29.98
CA THR A 76 -21.23 -1.14 30.18
C THR A 76 -21.49 -1.88 28.88
N GLN A 77 -21.73 -1.17 27.76
CA GLN A 77 -21.93 -1.78 26.45
C GLN A 77 -20.71 -2.58 25.97
N ARG A 78 -19.50 -2.04 26.15
CA ARG A 78 -18.27 -2.76 25.80
C ARG A 78 -18.04 -3.97 26.69
N ALA A 79 -18.35 -3.86 27.98
CA ALA A 79 -18.26 -4.96 28.91
C ALA A 79 -19.22 -6.11 28.50
N MET A 80 -20.46 -5.80 28.15
CA MET A 80 -21.42 -6.79 27.66
C MET A 80 -20.96 -7.46 26.35
N ASN A 81 -20.47 -6.68 25.39
CA ASN A 81 -19.96 -7.20 24.13
C ASN A 81 -18.76 -8.14 24.34
N CYS A 82 -17.84 -7.76 25.23
CA CYS A 82 -16.70 -8.61 25.55
C CYS A 82 -17.12 -9.90 26.26
N ARG A 83 -18.00 -9.83 27.24
CA ARG A 83 -18.54 -11.03 27.90
C ARG A 83 -19.19 -12.00 26.89
N THR A 84 -19.95 -11.47 25.95
CA THR A 84 -20.57 -12.26 24.87
C THR A 84 -19.51 -12.89 23.97
N PHE A 85 -18.46 -12.12 23.61
CA PHE A 85 -17.34 -12.62 22.80
C PHE A 85 -16.56 -13.72 23.52
N LEU A 86 -16.22 -13.49 24.79
CA LEU A 86 -15.49 -14.47 25.61
C LEU A 86 -16.30 -15.74 25.83
N ALA A 87 -17.61 -15.62 26.13
CA ALA A 87 -18.50 -16.76 26.26
C ALA A 87 -18.53 -17.62 25.00
N ARG A 88 -18.58 -16.98 23.82
CA ARG A 88 -18.52 -17.69 22.52
C ARG A 88 -17.13 -18.29 22.23
N THR A 89 -16.07 -17.66 22.69
CA THR A 89 -14.71 -18.12 22.42
C THR A 89 -14.32 -19.30 23.31
N PHE A 90 -14.80 -19.33 24.55
CA PHE A 90 -14.49 -20.37 25.53
C PHE A 90 -15.57 -21.45 25.68
N SER A 91 -16.75 -21.27 25.08
CA SER A 91 -17.72 -22.37 24.99
C SER A 91 -17.14 -23.45 24.07
N LYS A 92 -16.99 -24.65 24.59
CA LYS A 92 -16.49 -25.83 23.88
C LYS A 92 -17.39 -26.26 22.70
N GLU A 93 -18.59 -25.70 22.61
CA GLU A 93 -19.52 -25.85 21.50
C GLU A 93 -19.18 -24.89 20.36
N ARG A 94 -17.94 -24.93 19.89
CA ARG A 94 -17.65 -24.60 18.52
C ARG A 94 -18.08 -25.76 17.62
N GLU A 95 -19.31 -26.19 17.73
CA GLU A 95 -19.93 -26.80 16.59
C GLU A 95 -20.03 -25.74 15.50
N ASP A 96 -19.12 -25.82 14.57
CA ASP A 96 -19.20 -25.43 13.16
C ASP A 96 -20.37 -24.54 12.71
N SER A 97 -20.68 -23.49 13.48
CA SER A 97 -21.41 -22.35 12.93
C SER A 97 -20.42 -21.35 12.27
N ALA A 98 -19.24 -21.83 11.87
CA ALA A 98 -18.53 -21.21 10.78
C ALA A 98 -19.55 -21.07 9.65
N ILE A 99 -19.93 -19.85 9.30
CA ILE A 99 -20.70 -19.58 8.10
C ILE A 99 -20.01 -20.43 7.04
N LYS A 100 -20.61 -21.57 6.71
CA LYS A 100 -20.11 -22.40 5.62
C LYS A 100 -20.34 -21.56 4.38
N PHE A 101 -19.33 -20.78 4.01
CA PHE A 101 -19.24 -20.27 2.65
C PHE A 101 -19.04 -21.50 1.76
N GLY A 102 -20.10 -22.29 1.64
CA GLY A 102 -20.15 -23.29 0.59
C GLY A 102 -20.09 -22.53 -0.73
N PRO A 103 -19.42 -23.07 -1.75
CA PRO A 103 -19.55 -22.52 -3.07
C PRO A 103 -21.05 -22.57 -3.40
N THR A 104 -21.72 -21.43 -3.36
CA THR A 104 -23.03 -21.33 -4.00
C THR A 104 -22.77 -21.72 -5.45
N PRO A 105 -23.43 -22.77 -5.98
CA PRO A 105 -23.24 -23.12 -7.38
C PRO A 105 -23.71 -21.93 -8.20
N ILE A 106 -22.78 -21.07 -8.55
CA ILE A 106 -23.05 -20.00 -9.51
C ILE A 106 -23.10 -20.75 -10.83
N GLU A 107 -24.29 -20.87 -11.39
CA GLU A 107 -24.40 -21.29 -12.79
C GLU A 107 -23.46 -20.42 -13.60
N ALA A 108 -22.42 -21.03 -14.12
CA ALA A 108 -21.39 -20.34 -14.87
C ALA A 108 -22.00 -19.88 -16.19
N LYS A 109 -22.67 -18.72 -16.17
CA LYS A 109 -23.06 -18.04 -17.41
C LYS A 109 -21.79 -17.70 -18.14
N LYS A 110 -21.69 -18.07 -19.41
CA LYS A 110 -20.62 -17.61 -20.29
C LYS A 110 -20.53 -16.10 -20.19
N ALA A 111 -19.53 -15.61 -19.52
CA ALA A 111 -19.35 -14.19 -19.29
C ALA A 111 -18.03 -13.74 -19.93
N ASP A 112 -18.08 -12.59 -20.56
CA ASP A 112 -16.87 -11.91 -21.05
C ASP A 112 -16.18 -11.26 -19.85
N ILE A 113 -14.94 -11.65 -19.61
CA ILE A 113 -14.12 -11.11 -18.53
C ILE A 113 -13.16 -10.08 -19.13
N PRO A 114 -13.24 -8.80 -18.72
CA PRO A 114 -12.27 -7.81 -19.16
C PRO A 114 -10.85 -8.16 -18.69
N VAL A 115 -9.87 -8.04 -19.60
CA VAL A 115 -8.45 -8.31 -19.31
C VAL A 115 -7.96 -7.57 -18.05
N GLU A 116 -8.33 -6.30 -17.90
CA GLU A 116 -7.93 -5.51 -16.73
C GLU A 116 -8.57 -6.01 -15.41
N SER A 117 -9.77 -6.56 -15.48
CA SER A 117 -10.41 -7.19 -14.30
C SER A 117 -9.71 -8.48 -13.92
N PHE A 118 -9.30 -9.27 -14.92
CA PHE A 118 -8.52 -10.48 -14.75
C PHE A 118 -7.17 -10.18 -14.09
N ILE A 119 -6.42 -9.21 -14.60
CA ILE A 119 -5.14 -8.77 -14.01
C ILE A 119 -5.34 -8.26 -12.59
N ARG A 120 -6.38 -7.45 -12.33
CA ARG A 120 -6.70 -6.94 -10.99
C ARG A 120 -6.96 -8.06 -9.99
N PHE A 121 -7.66 -9.10 -10.40
CA PHE A 121 -7.92 -10.26 -9.56
C PHE A 121 -6.61 -10.94 -9.15
N PHE A 122 -5.72 -11.25 -10.08
CA PHE A 122 -4.45 -11.91 -9.76
C PHE A 122 -3.49 -11.03 -8.95
N LYS A 123 -3.55 -9.72 -9.09
CA LYS A 123 -2.75 -8.78 -8.27
C LYS A 123 -3.17 -8.76 -6.81
N ASP A 124 -4.45 -8.83 -6.52
CA ASP A 124 -5.00 -8.76 -5.17
C ASP A 124 -6.43 -9.39 -5.12
N PRO A 125 -6.51 -10.73 -5.01
CA PRO A 125 -7.79 -11.44 -5.02
C PRO A 125 -8.72 -11.01 -3.89
N GLN A 126 -8.17 -10.73 -2.71
CA GLN A 126 -8.94 -10.31 -1.54
C GLN A 126 -9.59 -8.94 -1.76
N LYS A 127 -8.80 -7.98 -2.22
CA LYS A 127 -9.31 -6.64 -2.54
C LYS A 127 -10.34 -6.72 -3.67
N TYR A 128 -10.07 -7.51 -4.71
CA TYR A 128 -11.00 -7.71 -5.80
C TYR A 128 -12.34 -8.26 -5.33
N PHE A 129 -12.32 -9.29 -4.48
CA PHE A 129 -13.52 -9.88 -3.91
C PHE A 129 -14.34 -8.85 -3.12
N VAL A 130 -13.69 -8.12 -2.21
CA VAL A 130 -14.36 -7.13 -1.37
C VAL A 130 -14.96 -5.98 -2.20
N THR A 131 -14.23 -5.48 -3.19
CA THR A 131 -14.67 -4.31 -3.97
C THR A 131 -15.62 -4.65 -5.10
N ASN A 132 -15.41 -5.78 -5.80
CA ASN A 132 -16.16 -6.10 -7.02
C ASN A 132 -17.27 -7.15 -6.81
N VAL A 133 -17.09 -8.06 -5.84
CA VAL A 133 -18.11 -9.09 -5.55
C VAL A 133 -19.01 -8.62 -4.41
N LEU A 134 -18.45 -8.14 -3.30
CA LEU A 134 -19.23 -7.64 -2.16
C LEU A 134 -19.70 -6.19 -2.35
N GLY A 135 -19.16 -5.44 -3.32
CA GLY A 135 -19.51 -4.05 -3.57
C GLY A 135 -19.10 -3.09 -2.45
N ALA A 136 -18.26 -3.51 -1.51
CA ALA A 136 -17.82 -2.67 -0.42
C ALA A 136 -16.83 -1.61 -0.93
N ARG A 137 -17.19 -0.34 -0.74
CA ARG A 137 -16.34 0.81 -1.03
C ARG A 137 -15.82 1.36 0.29
N PHE A 138 -14.52 1.32 0.48
CA PHE A 138 -13.88 2.04 1.58
C PHE A 138 -13.70 3.49 1.12
N THR A 139 -14.55 4.39 1.62
CA THR A 139 -14.25 5.80 1.52
C THR A 139 -13.05 6.07 2.42
N THR A 140 -11.91 6.34 1.83
CA THR A 140 -10.85 7.05 2.55
C THR A 140 -11.47 8.35 3.02
N ILE A 141 -11.46 8.59 4.34
CA ILE A 141 -11.72 9.92 4.88
C ILE A 141 -10.74 10.81 4.12
N GLU A 142 -11.28 11.79 3.37
CA GLU A 142 -10.43 12.76 2.70
C GLU A 142 -9.55 13.36 3.77
N ASP A 143 -8.28 13.03 3.72
CA ASP A 143 -7.29 13.64 4.59
C ASP A 143 -7.38 15.13 4.30
N THR A 144 -7.85 15.90 5.26
CA THR A 144 -7.72 17.36 5.22
C THR A 144 -6.27 17.65 4.84
N PRO A 145 -6.03 18.48 3.83
CA PRO A 145 -4.66 18.78 3.40
C PRO A 145 -3.86 19.17 4.66
N PRO A 146 -2.65 18.62 4.83
CA PRO A 146 -1.85 18.96 6.00
C PRO A 146 -1.67 20.48 6.06
N GLU A 147 -1.89 21.06 7.22
CA GLU A 147 -1.71 22.50 7.45
C GLU A 147 -0.28 22.97 7.19
N ILE A 148 0.67 22.05 7.24
CA ILE A 148 2.10 22.30 7.03
C ILE A 148 2.57 21.45 5.85
N ASP A 149 3.17 22.08 4.86
CA ASP A 149 3.81 21.41 3.74
C ASP A 149 4.94 20.50 4.23
N SER A 150 4.87 19.22 3.88
CA SER A 150 5.90 18.27 4.27
C SER A 150 7.20 18.53 3.52
N LEU A 151 8.31 18.66 4.25
CA LEU A 151 9.66 18.74 3.67
C LEU A 151 10.09 17.39 3.02
N ILE A 152 9.39 16.32 3.32
CA ILE A 152 9.66 14.99 2.77
C ILE A 152 8.59 14.69 1.75
N GLN A 153 9.01 14.35 0.53
CA GLN A 153 8.08 13.94 -0.53
C GLN A 153 7.30 12.69 -0.11
N ASN A 154 5.96 12.77 -0.18
CA ASN A 154 5.09 11.63 0.06
C ASN A 154 5.38 10.52 -0.98
N PRO A 155 5.54 9.25 -0.58
CA PRO A 155 5.76 8.15 -1.51
C PRO A 155 4.70 8.03 -2.61
N LEU A 156 3.44 8.38 -2.32
CA LEU A 156 2.36 8.38 -3.31
C LEU A 156 2.55 9.47 -4.36
N ASP A 157 2.94 10.67 -3.95
CA ASP A 157 3.15 11.79 -4.89
C ASP A 157 4.40 11.56 -5.74
N ARG A 158 5.43 10.97 -5.15
CA ARG A 158 6.58 10.47 -5.90
C ARG A 158 6.17 9.45 -6.97
N TYR A 159 5.32 8.49 -6.62
CA TYR A 159 4.82 7.50 -7.56
C TYR A 159 3.99 8.13 -8.69
N LYS A 160 3.12 9.10 -8.38
CA LYS A 160 2.35 9.84 -9.39
C LYS A 160 3.26 10.54 -10.41
N LEU A 161 4.33 11.15 -9.92
CA LEU A 161 5.31 11.81 -10.80
C LEU A 161 6.09 10.81 -11.65
N GLN A 162 6.53 9.69 -11.06
CA GLN A 162 7.16 8.60 -11.81
C GLN A 162 6.23 8.03 -12.89
N HIS A 163 4.94 7.92 -12.59
CA HIS A 163 3.93 7.46 -13.56
C HIS A 163 3.84 8.42 -14.75
N ARG A 164 3.84 9.73 -14.53
CA ARG A 164 3.86 10.73 -15.61
C ARG A 164 5.10 10.62 -16.49
N PHE A 165 6.27 10.43 -15.90
CA PHE A 165 7.48 10.19 -16.68
C PHE A 165 7.39 8.88 -17.49
N ALA A 166 6.87 7.81 -16.89
CA ALA A 166 6.65 6.54 -17.59
C ALA A 166 5.70 6.69 -18.78
N GLU A 167 4.57 7.38 -18.58
CA GLU A 167 3.61 7.67 -19.66
C GLU A 167 4.24 8.48 -20.79
N ALA A 168 4.99 9.54 -20.48
CA ALA A 168 5.69 10.33 -21.48
C ALA A 168 6.67 9.48 -22.31
N ILE A 169 7.45 8.63 -21.63
CA ILE A 169 8.37 7.72 -22.29
C ILE A 169 7.61 6.72 -23.18
N GLN A 170 6.50 6.14 -22.70
CA GLN A 170 5.69 5.20 -23.46
C GLN A 170 5.06 5.86 -24.71
N ASN A 171 4.63 7.11 -24.56
CA ASN A 171 4.02 7.89 -25.64
C ASN A 171 5.03 8.55 -26.58
N ASN A 172 6.32 8.24 -26.46
CA ASN A 172 7.41 8.86 -27.22
C ASN A 172 7.44 10.43 -27.10
N GLN A 173 6.91 10.93 -26.00
CA GLN A 173 6.98 12.36 -25.68
C GLN A 173 8.35 12.67 -25.05
N SER A 174 8.87 13.89 -25.31
CA SER A 174 10.09 14.32 -24.63
C SER A 174 9.85 14.47 -23.14
N ILE A 175 10.77 13.95 -22.35
CA ILE A 175 10.76 14.15 -20.88
C ILE A 175 10.85 15.64 -20.54
N GLU A 176 11.46 16.44 -21.41
CA GLU A 176 11.57 17.89 -21.26
C GLU A 176 10.22 18.61 -21.35
N SER A 177 9.20 17.96 -21.95
CA SER A 177 7.84 18.50 -22.01
C SER A 177 7.14 18.47 -20.65
N ILE A 178 7.65 17.70 -19.68
CA ILE A 178 7.12 17.69 -18.31
C ILE A 178 7.73 18.87 -17.56
N ASP A 179 7.04 19.99 -17.58
CA ASP A 179 7.49 21.20 -16.92
C ASP A 179 7.48 21.04 -15.39
N ARG A 180 8.60 21.45 -14.77
CA ARG A 180 8.74 21.50 -13.31
C ARG A 180 7.68 22.39 -12.67
N ALA A 181 7.38 23.54 -13.27
CA ALA A 181 6.39 24.48 -12.74
C ALA A 181 4.98 23.84 -12.70
N LEU A 182 4.64 23.08 -13.73
CA LEU A 182 3.38 22.32 -13.75
C LEU A 182 3.35 21.26 -12.65
N VAL A 183 4.45 20.53 -12.45
CA VAL A 183 4.55 19.49 -11.41
C VAL A 183 4.47 20.11 -10.01
N ALA A 184 5.11 21.26 -9.80
CA ALA A 184 5.04 22.02 -8.56
C ALA A 184 3.63 22.53 -8.27
N SER A 185 2.90 23.02 -9.28
CA SER A 185 1.51 23.46 -9.12
C SER A 185 0.58 22.36 -8.66
N LEU A 186 0.89 21.11 -8.97
CA LEU A 186 0.15 19.93 -8.53
C LEU A 186 0.50 19.47 -7.10
N LYS A 187 1.40 20.19 -6.41
CA LYS A 187 1.88 19.89 -5.06
C LYS A 187 2.44 18.45 -4.91
N LEU A 188 3.04 17.91 -5.97
CA LEU A 188 3.67 16.58 -5.97
C LEU A 188 5.10 16.60 -5.43
N LEU A 189 5.67 17.78 -5.20
CA LEU A 189 7.04 18.00 -4.76
C LEU A 189 7.04 18.75 -3.43
N PRO A 190 8.04 18.51 -2.57
CA PRO A 190 8.23 19.30 -1.36
C PRO A 190 8.61 20.76 -1.74
N PRO A 191 8.26 21.74 -0.90
CA PRO A 191 8.50 23.15 -1.23
C PRO A 191 9.99 23.55 -1.22
N GLY A 192 10.30 24.64 -1.92
CA GLY A 192 11.60 25.30 -1.89
C GLY A 192 12.72 24.57 -2.63
N TYR A 193 13.92 24.58 -2.07
CA TYR A 193 15.10 23.95 -2.70
C TYR A 193 14.94 22.43 -2.90
N LEU A 194 14.23 21.77 -2.02
CA LEU A 194 13.96 20.33 -2.09
C LEU A 194 13.08 19.94 -3.29
N GLU A 195 12.24 20.85 -3.75
CA GLU A 195 11.46 20.69 -4.98
C GLU A 195 12.36 20.40 -6.17
N ARG A 196 13.35 21.27 -6.37
CA ARG A 196 14.29 21.15 -7.48
C ARG A 196 15.09 19.84 -7.42
N LEU A 197 15.63 19.51 -6.25
CA LEU A 197 16.42 18.28 -6.07
C LEU A 197 15.57 17.03 -6.34
N SER A 198 14.35 17.00 -5.81
CA SER A 198 13.44 15.86 -5.98
C SER A 198 13.03 15.67 -7.44
N TYR A 199 12.73 16.78 -8.13
CA TYR A 199 12.39 16.76 -9.55
C TYR A 199 13.57 16.30 -10.41
N GLU A 200 14.74 16.90 -10.24
CA GLU A 200 15.95 16.59 -11.02
C GLU A 200 16.34 15.11 -10.86
N LYS A 201 16.30 14.58 -9.64
CA LYS A 201 16.58 13.16 -9.38
C LYS A 201 15.65 12.22 -10.15
N LEU A 202 14.36 12.50 -10.16
CA LEU A 202 13.39 11.67 -10.88
C LEU A 202 13.51 11.85 -12.39
N ARG A 203 13.80 13.07 -12.85
CA ARG A 203 14.06 13.36 -14.25
C ARG A 203 15.29 12.63 -14.77
N GLU A 204 16.39 12.60 -14.02
CA GLU A 204 17.60 11.85 -14.38
C GLU A 204 17.32 10.34 -14.53
N GLN A 205 16.57 9.77 -13.61
CA GLN A 205 16.13 8.36 -13.71
C GLN A 205 15.32 8.12 -15.00
N ALA A 206 14.41 9.01 -15.33
CA ALA A 206 13.64 8.92 -16.56
C ALA A 206 14.51 9.08 -17.81
N LEU A 207 15.45 10.03 -17.82
CA LEU A 207 16.39 10.23 -18.92
C LEU A 207 17.32 9.02 -19.14
N SER A 208 17.74 8.34 -18.08
CA SER A 208 18.57 7.12 -18.23
C SER A 208 17.82 6.03 -18.99
N ILE A 209 16.55 5.86 -18.72
CA ILE A 209 15.69 4.88 -19.44
C ILE A 209 15.43 5.32 -20.89
N GLU A 210 15.18 6.60 -21.10
CA GLU A 210 15.04 7.14 -22.47
C GLU A 210 16.30 6.93 -23.30
N ARG A 211 17.50 7.10 -22.72
CA ARG A 211 18.77 6.81 -23.39
C ARG A 211 18.90 5.34 -23.72
N MET A 212 18.57 4.42 -22.79
CA MET A 212 18.57 2.99 -23.07
C MET A 212 17.59 2.63 -24.20
N ARG A 213 16.38 3.23 -24.20
CA ARG A 213 15.43 3.02 -25.31
C ARG A 213 15.96 3.48 -26.65
N LYS A 214 16.71 4.58 -26.70
CA LYS A 214 17.32 5.08 -27.94
C LYS A 214 18.45 4.17 -28.46
N GLN A 215 18.96 3.24 -27.66
CA GLN A 215 19.93 2.24 -28.08
C GLN A 215 19.28 1.07 -28.87
N PHE A 216 17.96 0.90 -28.79
CA PHE A 216 17.28 -0.08 -29.64
C PHE A 216 17.37 0.38 -31.11
N LYS A 217 17.71 -0.56 -31.98
CA LYS A 217 17.91 -0.31 -33.43
C LYS A 217 16.67 0.24 -34.13
N SER A 218 15.50 0.04 -33.58
CA SER A 218 14.23 0.56 -34.10
C SER A 218 13.46 1.29 -32.99
N PRO A 219 12.75 2.38 -33.31
CA PRO A 219 11.94 3.09 -32.35
C PRO A 219 10.87 2.15 -31.76
N ILE A 220 10.61 2.28 -30.46
CA ILE A 220 9.52 1.54 -29.82
C ILE A 220 8.21 2.20 -30.26
N GLN A 221 7.38 1.44 -30.98
CA GLN A 221 6.06 1.88 -31.41
C GLN A 221 5.01 1.37 -30.39
N GLN A 222 4.00 2.19 -30.12
CA GLN A 222 2.85 1.70 -29.37
C GLN A 222 1.99 0.82 -30.26
N GLU A 223 1.75 -0.40 -29.79
CA GLU A 223 0.84 -1.32 -30.43
C GLU A 223 -0.29 -1.68 -29.50
N THR A 224 -1.50 -1.68 -30.02
CA THR A 224 -2.69 -2.10 -29.29
C THR A 224 -3.05 -3.51 -29.71
N LEU A 225 -2.84 -4.45 -28.82
CA LEU A 225 -3.18 -5.85 -29.04
C LEU A 225 -4.62 -6.12 -28.58
N SER A 226 -5.48 -6.53 -29.49
CA SER A 226 -6.83 -6.99 -29.16
C SER A 226 -6.79 -8.43 -28.67
N ILE A 227 -7.28 -8.66 -27.47
CA ILE A 227 -7.28 -9.97 -26.81
C ILE A 227 -8.69 -10.55 -26.85
N ARG A 228 -8.82 -11.75 -27.38
CA ARG A 228 -10.05 -12.57 -27.37
C ARG A 228 -9.66 -14.03 -27.18
N LEU A 229 -9.62 -14.48 -25.92
CA LEU A 229 -9.25 -15.84 -25.56
C LEU A 229 -10.44 -16.55 -24.95
N SER A 230 -10.71 -17.76 -25.43
CA SER A 230 -11.76 -18.62 -24.89
C SER A 230 -11.14 -19.52 -23.82
N LEU A 231 -11.61 -19.38 -22.58
CA LEU A 231 -11.23 -20.19 -21.44
C LEU A 231 -12.44 -21.03 -21.03
N ASN A 232 -12.55 -22.24 -21.49
CA ASN A 232 -13.65 -23.14 -21.20
C ASN A 232 -15.04 -22.46 -21.25
N THR A 233 -15.56 -22.04 -20.10
CA THR A 233 -16.87 -21.40 -19.93
C THR A 233 -16.85 -19.88 -20.06
N HIS A 234 -15.68 -19.24 -20.08
CA HIS A 234 -15.50 -17.79 -20.09
C HIS A 234 -14.68 -17.33 -21.30
N ARG A 235 -14.84 -16.07 -21.67
CA ARG A 235 -13.97 -15.43 -22.65
C ARG A 235 -13.25 -14.26 -22.02
N LEU A 236 -11.95 -14.20 -22.25
CA LEU A 236 -11.16 -13.04 -21.87
C LEU A 236 -11.15 -12.05 -23.02
N VAL A 237 -11.63 -10.84 -22.78
CA VAL A 237 -11.77 -9.81 -23.82
C VAL A 237 -11.13 -8.50 -23.36
N GLY A 238 -10.49 -7.80 -24.29
CA GLY A 238 -9.90 -6.49 -23.97
C GLY A 238 -8.84 -6.05 -24.96
N GLN A 239 -8.13 -5.03 -24.53
CA GLN A 239 -7.00 -4.48 -25.29
C GLN A 239 -5.80 -4.34 -24.36
N GLN A 240 -4.63 -4.63 -24.88
CA GLN A 240 -3.38 -4.39 -24.19
C GLN A 240 -2.54 -3.44 -25.04
N ILE A 241 -2.15 -2.33 -24.42
CA ILE A 241 -1.22 -1.38 -25.04
C ILE A 241 0.19 -1.71 -24.55
N SER A 242 1.09 -1.93 -25.45
CA SER A 242 2.51 -2.18 -25.17
C SER A 242 3.40 -1.47 -26.18
N GLY A 243 4.61 -1.16 -25.76
CA GLY A 243 5.65 -0.75 -26.70
C GLY A 243 6.19 -1.99 -27.43
N VAL A 244 6.30 -1.92 -28.73
CA VAL A 244 6.88 -3.01 -29.54
C VAL A 244 8.06 -2.48 -30.36
N SER A 245 9.18 -3.19 -30.33
CA SER A 245 10.35 -2.92 -31.15
C SER A 245 10.94 -4.24 -31.62
N GLN A 246 11.09 -4.40 -32.94
CA GLN A 246 11.68 -5.62 -33.57
C GLN A 246 11.02 -6.94 -33.11
N GLY A 247 9.70 -6.96 -32.91
CA GLY A 247 8.99 -8.14 -32.44
C GLY A 247 9.21 -8.48 -30.98
N GLN A 248 9.75 -7.55 -30.19
CA GLN A 248 9.88 -7.65 -28.74
C GLN A 248 8.95 -6.65 -28.08
N GLN A 249 8.29 -7.07 -27.02
CA GLN A 249 7.48 -6.17 -26.20
C GLN A 249 8.30 -5.47 -25.15
N PHE A 250 7.95 -4.23 -24.89
CA PHE A 250 8.57 -3.41 -23.89
C PHE A 250 7.52 -2.89 -22.90
N PHE A 251 7.72 -3.19 -21.62
CA PHE A 251 6.90 -2.70 -20.52
C PHE A 251 7.72 -1.83 -19.59
N LEU A 252 7.17 -0.69 -19.22
CA LEU A 252 7.78 0.23 -18.28
C LEU A 252 6.96 0.29 -17.00
N HIS A 253 7.59 -0.03 -15.87
CA HIS A 253 6.98 0.05 -14.54
C HIS A 253 7.39 1.36 -13.84
N PRO A 254 6.45 2.22 -13.41
CA PRO A 254 6.80 3.53 -12.86
C PRO A 254 7.50 3.49 -11.50
N GLY A 255 7.19 2.50 -10.66
CA GLY A 255 7.71 2.41 -9.30
C GLY A 255 8.74 1.32 -9.08
N ARG A 256 9.03 1.04 -7.82
CA ARG A 256 9.90 -0.06 -7.42
C ARG A 256 9.27 -1.41 -7.76
N TRP A 257 10.10 -2.35 -8.19
CA TRP A 257 9.66 -3.70 -8.48
C TRP A 257 9.10 -4.42 -7.24
N LYS A 258 7.94 -5.02 -7.35
CA LYS A 258 7.26 -5.78 -6.30
C LYS A 258 6.65 -7.05 -6.86
N ALA A 259 6.38 -8.05 -6.03
CA ALA A 259 5.74 -9.29 -6.43
C ALA A 259 4.42 -9.07 -7.20
N LYS A 260 3.60 -8.10 -6.79
CA LYS A 260 2.35 -7.74 -7.50
C LYS A 260 2.63 -7.26 -8.94
N SER A 261 3.74 -6.55 -9.16
CA SER A 261 4.16 -6.12 -10.49
C SER A 261 4.61 -7.30 -11.34
N SER A 262 5.32 -8.26 -10.73
CA SER A 262 5.73 -9.50 -11.43
C SER A 262 4.51 -10.27 -11.95
N ILE A 263 3.48 -10.42 -11.13
CA ILE A 263 2.23 -11.10 -11.53
C ILE A 263 1.56 -10.36 -12.69
N GLU A 264 1.43 -9.04 -12.59
CA GLU A 264 0.83 -8.24 -13.64
C GLU A 264 1.54 -8.42 -15.00
N PHE A 265 2.86 -8.24 -15.00
CA PHE A 265 3.64 -8.34 -16.24
C PHE A 265 3.74 -9.76 -16.78
N TRP A 266 3.76 -10.76 -15.90
CA TRP A 266 3.67 -12.15 -16.31
C TRP A 266 2.36 -12.44 -17.03
N VAL A 267 1.22 -12.00 -16.50
CA VAL A 267 -0.08 -12.15 -17.14
C VAL A 267 -0.12 -11.41 -18.49
N ARG A 268 0.39 -10.18 -18.55
CA ARG A 268 0.46 -9.41 -19.81
C ARG A 268 1.35 -10.11 -20.85
N HIS A 269 2.46 -10.68 -20.41
CA HIS A 269 3.35 -11.46 -21.28
C HIS A 269 2.66 -12.70 -21.84
N LEU A 270 1.94 -13.48 -21.00
CA LEU A 270 1.17 -14.64 -21.44
C LEU A 270 0.11 -14.26 -22.47
N LEU A 271 -0.66 -13.21 -22.20
CA LEU A 271 -1.71 -12.72 -23.10
C LEU A 271 -1.16 -12.28 -24.45
N SER A 272 0.02 -11.70 -24.47
CA SER A 272 0.70 -11.32 -25.71
C SER A 272 1.19 -12.53 -26.49
N ASN A 273 1.76 -13.52 -25.79
CA ASN A 273 2.27 -14.73 -26.42
C ASN A 273 1.16 -15.66 -26.92
N ALA A 274 -0.06 -15.55 -26.39
CA ALA A 274 -1.22 -16.26 -26.90
C ALA A 274 -1.57 -15.91 -28.35
N ASN A 275 -1.26 -14.68 -28.78
CA ASN A 275 -1.46 -14.26 -30.16
C ASN A 275 -0.24 -14.56 -31.04
N LYS A 276 0.94 -14.21 -30.55
CA LYS A 276 2.20 -14.41 -31.27
C LYS A 276 3.34 -14.59 -30.27
N PRO A 277 4.11 -15.67 -30.33
CA PRO A 277 5.28 -15.84 -29.47
C PRO A 277 6.26 -14.68 -29.61
N GLN A 278 6.55 -14.01 -28.53
CA GLN A 278 7.44 -12.85 -28.51
C GLN A 278 8.12 -12.66 -27.18
N LYS A 279 9.33 -12.13 -27.21
CA LYS A 279 10.11 -11.78 -26.02
C LYS A 279 9.52 -10.51 -25.39
N SER A 280 9.50 -10.45 -24.05
CA SER A 280 9.13 -9.24 -23.33
C SER A 280 10.29 -8.72 -22.48
N LEU A 281 10.52 -7.42 -22.56
CA LEU A 281 11.48 -6.67 -21.76
C LEU A 281 10.72 -5.78 -20.77
N ILE A 282 11.09 -5.85 -19.53
CA ILE A 282 10.44 -5.10 -18.48
C ILE A 282 11.48 -4.26 -17.76
N GLN A 283 11.23 -2.95 -17.66
CA GLN A 283 12.10 -1.99 -17.04
C GLN A 283 11.38 -1.25 -15.93
N SER A 284 12.05 -1.03 -14.80
CA SER A 284 11.54 -0.18 -13.70
C SER A 284 12.21 1.19 -13.73
N LEU A 285 11.45 2.26 -13.51
CA LEU A 285 11.99 3.62 -13.36
C LEU A 285 12.84 3.77 -12.10
N GLN A 286 12.53 3.03 -11.07
CA GLN A 286 13.23 3.14 -9.78
C GLN A 286 14.47 2.26 -9.71
N ASP A 287 14.43 1.10 -10.39
CA ASP A 287 15.53 0.12 -10.46
C ASP A 287 16.04 0.08 -11.90
N SER A 288 16.58 1.19 -12.38
CA SER A 288 16.98 1.39 -13.78
C SER A 288 18.06 0.43 -14.27
N GLU A 289 18.82 -0.18 -13.38
CA GLU A 289 19.86 -1.15 -13.72
C GLU A 289 19.32 -2.57 -13.95
N SER A 290 18.10 -2.87 -13.49
CA SER A 290 17.51 -4.21 -13.63
C SER A 290 16.49 -4.27 -14.77
N THR A 291 16.87 -4.87 -15.88
CA THR A 291 15.96 -5.25 -16.96
C THR A 291 15.58 -6.71 -16.78
N ILE A 292 14.28 -6.99 -16.72
CA ILE A 292 13.77 -8.36 -16.66
C ILE A 292 13.40 -8.79 -18.08
N GLU A 293 13.98 -9.90 -18.52
CA GLU A 293 13.71 -10.50 -19.81
C GLU A 293 12.86 -11.75 -19.65
N LEU A 294 11.74 -11.79 -20.36
CA LEU A 294 10.90 -12.98 -20.46
C LEU A 294 11.00 -13.58 -21.85
N PRO A 295 11.40 -14.86 -21.97
CA PRO A 295 11.54 -15.52 -23.27
C PRO A 295 10.17 -15.72 -23.94
N PRO A 296 10.10 -15.89 -25.25
CA PRO A 296 8.86 -16.21 -25.94
C PRO A 296 8.33 -17.57 -25.48
N ILE A 297 7.02 -17.69 -25.38
CA ILE A 297 6.32 -18.93 -25.01
C ILE A 297 5.63 -19.46 -26.26
N VAL A 298 6.00 -20.66 -26.65
CA VAL A 298 5.47 -21.29 -27.89
C VAL A 298 4.12 -21.94 -27.67
N ASP A 299 3.87 -22.46 -26.43
CA ASP A 299 2.63 -23.13 -26.03
C ASP A 299 2.00 -22.36 -24.87
N ALA A 300 1.50 -21.16 -25.15
CA ALA A 300 0.95 -20.28 -24.09
C ALA A 300 -0.50 -20.62 -23.72
N ILE A 301 -1.19 -21.48 -24.47
CA ILE A 301 -2.59 -21.90 -24.27
C ILE A 301 -2.73 -23.37 -24.64
#